data_b4eec38a8bfcead6b39a00548025a2d8
#
_entry.id   b4eec38a8bfcead6b39a00548025a2d8
#
_cell.length_a   1.000
_cell.length_b   1.000
_cell.length_c   1.000
_cell.angle_alpha   90.00
_cell.angle_beta   90.00
_cell.angle_gamma   90.00
#
_symmetry.space_group_name_H-M   'P 1'
#
loop_
_entity.id
_entity.type
_entity.pdbx_description
1 polymer ?
#
loop_
_entity_poly.entity_id
_entity_poly.type
_entity_poly.pdbx_seq_one_letter_code
_entity_poly.pdbx_strand_id
1 'polypeptide(L)'
;MVYILPVFMIIVAYFSGRLPEVLFKVNKRNHVSVSRGETCINGMFLLFVLWDIFAVIASYCGIGFTVIVRIYVAVLGIILIASNIILYRNKKPKQWYSDINIPRIFILAVVVLLLQFALIFYIAPDISEDNIKVSVLTIISDGRLHVTDPETGISEGYSVSLLGRIPELDSFYAMLAYLTDFKTEALMYRAVPVIVLLFSYMAYGLWADLLCDKTDDGKRKKSILYVVIGALNICGSISMSGIYYYQMHCGFRPEVIIFSVFVPYTAYLCYRIFRDKDHVCVAYLILTYITSFCVAGVIRGFIPLIAVSVISTMIVIWGDLAHKHGWIRNVKTGEGR
;
A
#
# COMPACT_ATOMS: atom_id res chain seq x y z
N MET A 1 3.37 22.31 -2.94
CA MET A 1 3.74 21.12 -3.75
C MET A 1 3.64 19.80 -2.97
N VAL A 2 4.01 19.73 -1.70
CA VAL A 2 3.92 18.50 -0.86
C VAL A 2 2.52 17.86 -0.89
N TYR A 3 1.46 18.63 -0.98
CA TYR A 3 0.06 18.16 -1.06
C TYR A 3 -0.32 17.44 -2.35
N ILE A 4 0.45 17.64 -3.42
CA ILE A 4 0.18 17.03 -4.75
C ILE A 4 0.83 15.64 -4.85
N LEU A 5 1.91 15.39 -4.11
CA LEU A 5 2.66 14.14 -4.15
C LEU A 5 1.79 12.90 -3.89
N PRO A 6 0.88 12.86 -2.89
CA PRO A 6 0.02 11.71 -2.67
C PRO A 6 -0.86 11.38 -3.88
N VAL A 7 -1.40 12.39 -4.54
CA VAL A 7 -2.23 12.22 -5.75
C VAL A 7 -1.38 11.68 -6.89
N PHE A 8 -0.18 12.24 -7.08
CA PHE A 8 0.75 11.79 -8.11
C PHE A 8 1.17 10.33 -7.88
N MET A 9 1.48 9.96 -6.64
CA MET A 9 1.85 8.59 -6.29
C MET A 9 0.73 7.58 -6.56
N ILE A 10 -0.53 7.94 -6.28
CA ILE A 10 -1.69 7.09 -6.62
C ILE A 10 -1.82 6.91 -8.14
N ILE A 11 -1.64 7.98 -8.92
CA ILE A 11 -1.69 7.92 -10.38
C ILE A 11 -0.60 7.00 -10.91
N VAL A 12 0.65 7.18 -10.47
CA VAL A 12 1.78 6.35 -10.87
C VAL A 12 1.55 4.89 -10.45
N ALA A 13 1.11 4.64 -9.22
CA ALA A 13 0.78 3.32 -8.73
C ALA A 13 -0.35 2.65 -9.55
N TYR A 14 -1.40 3.40 -9.88
CA TYR A 14 -2.49 2.88 -10.71
C TYR A 14 -2.01 2.43 -12.09
N PHE A 15 -1.21 3.23 -12.78
CA PHE A 15 -0.68 2.85 -14.08
C PHE A 15 0.35 1.72 -14.01
N SER A 16 1.22 1.72 -13.00
CA SER A 16 2.20 0.64 -12.80
C SER A 16 1.51 -0.68 -12.46
N GLY A 17 0.43 -0.66 -11.68
CA GLY A 17 -0.35 -1.85 -11.31
C GLY A 17 -1.10 -2.51 -12.46
N ARG A 18 -1.23 -1.83 -13.61
CA ARG A 18 -1.77 -2.43 -14.83
C ARG A 18 -0.83 -3.47 -15.46
N LEU A 19 0.47 -3.32 -15.24
CA LEU A 19 1.44 -4.26 -15.78
C LEU A 19 1.26 -5.69 -15.22
N PRO A 20 1.17 -5.93 -13.92
CA PRO A 20 0.84 -7.25 -13.36
C PRO A 20 -0.48 -7.83 -13.89
N GLU A 21 -1.53 -7.02 -14.04
CA GLU A 21 -2.81 -7.48 -14.58
C GLU A 21 -2.66 -8.08 -16.00
N VAL A 22 -1.78 -7.50 -16.80
CA VAL A 22 -1.52 -7.96 -18.17
C VAL A 22 -0.60 -9.17 -18.18
N LEU A 23 0.47 -9.16 -17.39
CA LEU A 23 1.46 -10.23 -17.32
C LEU A 23 0.85 -11.54 -16.82
N PHE A 24 0.01 -11.47 -15.79
CA PHE A 24 -0.64 -12.65 -15.23
C PHE A 24 -1.87 -13.08 -16.02
N LYS A 25 -2.12 -12.47 -17.22
CA LYS A 25 -3.28 -12.74 -18.07
C LYS A 25 -4.49 -13.03 -17.19
N VAL A 26 -5.05 -11.97 -16.56
CA VAL A 26 -6.36 -12.09 -15.90
C VAL A 26 -7.30 -12.68 -16.94
N ASN A 27 -7.46 -13.99 -16.87
CA ASN A 27 -8.04 -14.78 -17.93
C ASN A 27 -9.50 -14.33 -18.04
N LYS A 28 -9.91 -13.84 -19.19
CA LYS A 28 -11.27 -13.36 -19.49
C LYS A 28 -12.36 -14.42 -19.22
N ARG A 29 -11.98 -15.65 -18.85
CA ARG A 29 -12.89 -16.73 -18.51
C ARG A 29 -13.51 -16.65 -17.12
N ASN A 30 -12.82 -16.04 -16.15
CA ASN A 30 -13.39 -15.84 -14.83
C ASN A 30 -13.72 -14.35 -14.70
N HIS A 31 -14.99 -14.00 -14.70
CA HIS A 31 -15.56 -12.64 -14.66
C HIS A 31 -15.19 -11.80 -13.41
N VAL A 32 -14.09 -12.08 -12.77
CA VAL A 32 -13.61 -11.35 -11.60
C VAL A 32 -12.82 -10.12 -12.09
N SER A 33 -13.48 -8.99 -12.12
CA SER A 33 -12.82 -7.71 -12.42
C SER A 33 -11.94 -7.31 -11.25
N VAL A 34 -10.64 -7.15 -11.49
CA VAL A 34 -9.72 -6.54 -10.52
C VAL A 34 -10.23 -5.15 -10.16
N SER A 35 -10.31 -4.85 -8.86
CA SER A 35 -10.78 -3.54 -8.42
C SER A 35 -9.69 -2.48 -8.66
N ARG A 36 -10.10 -1.20 -8.80
CA ARG A 36 -9.14 -0.11 -8.96
C ARG A 36 -8.21 0.03 -7.76
N GLY A 37 -8.72 -0.22 -6.55
CA GLY A 37 -7.92 -0.21 -5.33
C GLY A 37 -6.85 -1.29 -5.32
N GLU A 38 -7.20 -2.50 -5.75
CA GLU A 38 -6.27 -3.62 -5.90
C GLU A 38 -5.17 -3.31 -6.92
N THR A 39 -5.52 -2.72 -8.07
CA THR A 39 -4.55 -2.26 -9.06
C THR A 39 -3.58 -1.23 -8.48
N CYS A 40 -4.07 -0.24 -7.71
CA CYS A 40 -3.21 0.77 -7.08
C CYS A 40 -2.25 0.14 -6.05
N ILE A 41 -2.74 -0.75 -5.20
CA ILE A 41 -1.92 -1.40 -4.17
C ILE A 41 -0.81 -2.23 -4.83
N ASN A 42 -1.15 -3.06 -5.81
CA ASN A 42 -0.17 -3.89 -6.53
C ASN A 42 0.85 -3.04 -7.30
N GLY A 43 0.41 -1.90 -7.84
CA GLY A 43 1.31 -0.94 -8.48
C GLY A 43 2.30 -0.31 -7.52
N MET A 44 1.85 0.07 -6.34
CA MET A 44 2.73 0.61 -5.30
C MET A 44 3.75 -0.45 -4.84
N PHE A 45 3.32 -1.70 -4.68
CA PHE A 45 4.22 -2.80 -4.36
C PHE A 45 5.26 -3.03 -5.46
N LEU A 46 4.85 -2.97 -6.72
CA LEU A 46 5.79 -3.07 -7.84
C LEU A 46 6.82 -1.94 -7.82
N LEU A 47 6.41 -0.71 -7.49
CA LEU A 47 7.33 0.43 -7.39
C LEU A 47 8.38 0.21 -6.30
N PHE A 48 7.99 -0.29 -5.12
CA PHE A 48 8.92 -0.61 -4.04
C PHE A 48 9.90 -1.71 -4.45
N VAL A 49 9.41 -2.83 -4.99
CA VAL A 49 10.27 -3.95 -5.41
C VAL A 49 11.26 -3.53 -6.48
N LEU A 50 10.80 -2.77 -7.47
CA LEU A 50 11.69 -2.26 -8.52
C LEU A 50 12.77 -1.34 -7.94
N TRP A 51 12.40 -0.42 -7.04
CA TRP A 51 13.38 0.44 -6.40
C TRP A 51 14.40 -0.37 -5.60
N ASP A 52 13.96 -1.32 -4.79
CA ASP A 52 14.81 -2.15 -3.96
C ASP A 52 15.84 -2.94 -4.79
N ILE A 53 15.39 -3.54 -5.91
CA ILE A 53 16.31 -4.22 -6.85
C ILE A 53 17.40 -3.26 -7.35
N PHE A 54 17.03 -2.06 -7.74
CA PHE A 54 18.01 -1.06 -8.21
C PHE A 54 18.92 -0.58 -7.09
N ALA A 55 18.38 -0.35 -5.90
CA ALA A 55 19.14 0.10 -4.74
C ALA A 55 20.16 -0.95 -4.28
N VAL A 56 19.76 -2.22 -4.21
CA VAL A 56 20.68 -3.33 -3.89
C VAL A 56 21.80 -3.43 -4.92
N ILE A 57 21.49 -3.44 -6.22
CA ILE A 57 22.51 -3.49 -7.28
C ILE A 57 23.46 -2.30 -7.17
N ALA A 58 22.94 -1.09 -6.94
CA ALA A 58 23.76 0.11 -6.82
C ALA A 58 24.70 0.05 -5.61
N SER A 59 24.18 -0.44 -4.48
CA SER A 59 24.96 -0.60 -3.26
C SER A 59 26.16 -1.55 -3.47
N TYR A 60 25.96 -2.66 -4.23
CA TYR A 60 27.06 -3.60 -4.54
C TYR A 60 28.04 -3.07 -5.59
N CYS A 61 27.52 -2.38 -6.61
CA CYS A 61 28.34 -1.86 -7.69
C CYS A 61 29.00 -0.51 -7.37
N GLY A 62 28.71 0.08 -6.20
CA GLY A 62 29.22 1.40 -5.83
C GLY A 62 28.69 2.53 -6.71
N ILE A 63 27.49 2.35 -7.32
CA ILE A 63 26.87 3.33 -8.21
C ILE A 63 26.36 4.51 -7.38
N GLY A 64 26.60 5.73 -7.85
CA GLY A 64 26.11 6.95 -7.18
C GLY A 64 24.58 7.02 -7.15
N PHE A 65 24.05 7.52 -6.04
CA PHE A 65 22.61 7.64 -5.78
C PHE A 65 21.85 8.38 -6.88
N THR A 66 22.41 9.49 -7.35
CA THR A 66 21.79 10.29 -8.42
C THR A 66 21.68 9.55 -9.77
N VAL A 67 22.64 8.67 -10.06
CA VAL A 67 22.64 7.86 -11.29
C VAL A 67 21.51 6.83 -11.22
N ILE A 68 21.39 6.14 -10.07
CA ILE A 68 20.37 5.11 -9.92
C ILE A 68 18.96 5.69 -9.94
N VAL A 69 18.75 6.86 -9.31
CA VAL A 69 17.47 7.57 -9.38
C VAL A 69 17.08 7.87 -10.83
N ARG A 70 18.02 8.35 -11.65
CA ARG A 70 17.76 8.62 -13.07
C ARG A 70 17.42 7.35 -13.85
N ILE A 71 18.14 6.25 -13.61
CA ILE A 71 17.86 4.95 -14.25
C ILE A 71 16.47 4.46 -13.84
N TYR A 72 16.14 4.52 -12.55
CA TYR A 72 14.83 4.13 -12.05
C TYR A 72 13.70 4.93 -12.69
N VAL A 73 13.82 6.25 -12.76
CA VAL A 73 12.82 7.12 -13.39
C VAL A 73 12.66 6.81 -14.88
N ALA A 74 13.76 6.53 -15.61
CA ALA A 74 13.70 6.13 -17.00
C ALA A 74 12.96 4.79 -17.19
N VAL A 75 13.26 3.78 -16.36
CA VAL A 75 12.59 2.47 -16.39
C VAL A 75 11.11 2.63 -16.03
N LEU A 76 10.79 3.43 -15.00
CA LEU A 76 9.42 3.74 -14.63
C LEU A 76 8.66 4.40 -15.78
N GLY A 77 9.29 5.36 -16.47
CA GLY A 77 8.72 5.99 -17.66
C GLY A 77 8.38 4.97 -18.75
N ILE A 78 9.26 4.02 -19.03
CA ILE A 78 9.01 2.92 -19.98
C ILE A 78 7.83 2.06 -19.55
N ILE A 79 7.76 1.69 -18.26
CA ILE A 79 6.65 0.91 -17.69
C ILE A 79 5.32 1.65 -17.85
N LEU A 80 5.28 2.95 -17.54
CA LEU A 80 4.09 3.77 -17.66
C LEU A 80 3.63 3.90 -19.11
N ILE A 81 4.53 4.09 -20.04
CA ILE A 81 4.22 4.16 -21.48
C ILE A 81 3.69 2.81 -21.97
N ALA A 82 4.38 1.70 -21.65
CA ALA A 82 3.94 0.37 -22.02
C ALA A 82 2.55 0.05 -21.45
N SER A 83 2.30 0.35 -20.18
CA SER A 83 1.00 0.15 -19.53
C SER A 83 -0.12 0.94 -20.22
N ASN A 84 0.17 2.18 -20.64
CA ASN A 84 -0.80 3.01 -21.36
C ASN A 84 -1.08 2.48 -22.78
N ILE A 85 -0.06 2.03 -23.52
CA ILE A 85 -0.25 1.44 -24.85
C ILE A 85 -1.12 0.19 -24.77
N ILE A 86 -0.87 -0.68 -23.79
CA ILE A 86 -1.67 -1.89 -23.56
C ILE A 86 -3.12 -1.54 -23.22
N LEU A 87 -3.32 -0.52 -22.38
CA LEU A 87 -4.65 -0.01 -22.04
C LEU A 87 -5.40 0.49 -23.28
N TYR A 88 -4.73 1.22 -24.13
CA TYR A 88 -5.33 1.77 -25.36
C TYR A 88 -5.75 0.66 -26.33
N ARG A 89 -4.92 -0.37 -26.51
CA ARG A 89 -5.23 -1.52 -27.36
C ARG A 89 -6.37 -2.40 -26.85
N ASN A 90 -6.56 -2.49 -25.52
CA ASN A 90 -7.58 -3.32 -24.88
C ASN A 90 -8.90 -2.59 -24.58
N LYS A 91 -9.02 -1.29 -24.96
CA LYS A 91 -10.26 -0.54 -24.74
C LYS A 91 -11.40 -1.10 -25.59
N LYS A 92 -12.30 -1.87 -24.94
CA LYS A 92 -13.71 -1.80 -25.31
C LYS A 92 -14.26 -0.49 -24.74
N PRO A 93 -15.06 0.29 -25.51
CA PRO A 93 -15.68 1.49 -24.99
C PRO A 93 -16.62 1.10 -23.85
N LYS A 94 -16.16 1.27 -22.62
CA LYS A 94 -16.98 1.05 -21.45
C LYS A 94 -17.76 2.34 -21.24
N GLN A 95 -19.08 2.25 -21.28
CA GLN A 95 -19.97 3.36 -20.96
C GLN A 95 -19.56 3.97 -19.60
N TRP A 96 -19.04 5.18 -19.62
CA TRP A 96 -18.52 5.90 -18.44
C TRP A 96 -19.65 6.48 -17.57
N TYR A 97 -20.87 6.38 -18.02
CA TYR A 97 -22.04 6.91 -17.33
C TYR A 97 -22.96 5.75 -16.88
N SER A 98 -22.62 5.12 -15.75
CA SER A 98 -23.64 4.54 -14.91
C SER A 98 -24.07 5.62 -13.91
N ASP A 99 -25.36 5.79 -13.68
CA ASP A 99 -25.93 6.72 -12.71
C ASP A 99 -25.17 6.68 -11.40
N ILE A 100 -24.40 7.76 -11.16
CA ILE A 100 -23.58 7.89 -9.94
C ILE A 100 -24.54 8.37 -8.84
N ASN A 101 -25.34 7.44 -8.34
CA ASN A 101 -26.12 7.73 -7.15
C ASN A 101 -25.17 7.68 -5.93
N ILE A 102 -24.64 8.84 -5.55
CA ILE A 102 -23.72 8.99 -4.42
C ILE A 102 -24.55 9.12 -3.15
N PRO A 103 -24.47 8.14 -2.21
CA PRO A 103 -25.21 8.26 -0.97
C PRO A 103 -24.70 9.44 -0.14
N ARG A 104 -25.60 10.18 0.51
CA ARG A 104 -25.23 11.36 1.34
C ARG A 104 -24.15 11.04 2.37
N ILE A 105 -24.14 9.84 2.92
CA ILE A 105 -23.12 9.35 3.87
C ILE A 105 -21.74 9.28 3.23
N PHE A 106 -21.62 9.10 1.92
CA PHE A 106 -20.33 9.16 1.22
C PHE A 106 -19.70 10.56 1.32
N ILE A 107 -20.49 11.60 1.28
CA ILE A 107 -20.01 12.98 1.48
C ILE A 107 -19.41 13.12 2.87
N LEU A 108 -20.05 12.55 3.90
CA LEU A 108 -19.52 12.54 5.26
C LEU A 108 -18.19 11.76 5.31
N ALA A 109 -18.08 10.61 4.64
CA ALA A 109 -16.82 9.85 4.58
C ALA A 109 -15.67 10.68 3.95
N VAL A 110 -15.97 11.45 2.89
CA VAL A 110 -14.99 12.36 2.28
C VAL A 110 -14.60 13.50 3.23
N VAL A 111 -15.57 14.10 3.93
CA VAL A 111 -15.28 15.15 4.93
C VAL A 111 -14.39 14.60 6.06
N VAL A 112 -14.68 13.41 6.58
CA VAL A 112 -13.86 12.75 7.60
C VAL A 112 -12.46 12.46 7.08
N LEU A 113 -12.30 12.04 5.83
CA LEU A 113 -10.98 11.84 5.20
C LEU A 113 -10.21 13.15 5.08
N LEU A 114 -10.85 14.22 4.63
CA LEU A 114 -10.22 15.54 4.53
C LEU A 114 -9.82 16.09 5.90
N LEU A 115 -10.62 15.82 6.94
CA LEU A 115 -10.26 16.18 8.31
C LEU A 115 -9.01 15.43 8.79
N GLN A 116 -8.86 14.14 8.46
CA GLN A 116 -7.64 13.40 8.75
C GLN A 116 -6.41 14.00 8.05
N PHE A 117 -6.55 14.39 6.78
CA PHE A 117 -5.46 15.07 6.08
C PHE A 117 -5.10 16.39 6.79
N ALA A 118 -6.10 17.19 7.18
CA ALA A 118 -5.86 18.41 7.91
C ALA A 118 -5.12 18.15 9.23
N LEU A 119 -5.50 17.09 9.97
CA LEU A 119 -4.81 16.71 11.21
C LEU A 119 -3.35 16.31 10.96
N ILE A 120 -3.07 15.47 9.94
CA ILE A 120 -1.70 15.10 9.57
C ILE A 120 -0.85 16.32 9.23
N PHE A 121 -1.42 17.29 8.53
CA PHE A 121 -0.68 18.49 8.16
C PHE A 121 -0.48 19.49 9.32
N TYR A 122 -1.40 19.52 10.26
CA TYR A 122 -1.40 20.50 11.37
C TYR A 122 -0.63 19.98 12.59
N ILE A 123 -0.78 18.69 12.91
CA ILE A 123 -0.16 18.05 14.08
C ILE A 123 1.07 17.28 13.58
N ALA A 124 2.13 18.02 13.18
CA ALA A 124 3.39 17.35 12.90
C ALA A 124 3.95 16.81 14.23
N PRO A 125 4.31 15.52 14.32
CA PRO A 125 4.94 15.01 15.52
C PRO A 125 6.29 15.72 15.72
N ASP A 126 6.57 16.12 16.95
CA ASP A 126 7.88 16.65 17.33
C ASP A 126 8.86 15.45 17.52
N ILE A 127 9.26 14.88 16.40
CA ILE A 127 10.21 13.77 16.37
C ILE A 127 11.53 14.35 15.84
N SER A 128 12.30 14.98 16.75
CA SER A 128 13.59 15.60 16.40
C SER A 128 14.66 14.57 16.03
N GLU A 129 14.57 13.35 16.54
CA GLU A 129 15.58 12.30 16.41
C GLU A 129 14.97 10.98 15.89
N ASP A 130 14.53 10.96 14.63
CA ASP A 130 14.09 9.71 14.01
C ASP A 130 15.21 9.14 13.13
N ASN A 131 15.63 7.90 13.42
CA ASN A 131 16.70 7.22 12.71
C ASN A 131 16.44 7.16 11.20
N ILE A 132 15.18 7.01 10.79
CA ILE A 132 14.80 6.99 9.36
C ILE A 132 15.09 8.35 8.71
N LYS A 133 14.79 9.47 9.40
CA LYS A 133 15.11 10.82 8.91
C LYS A 133 16.62 11.01 8.75
N VAL A 134 17.38 10.57 9.75
CA VAL A 134 18.84 10.64 9.70
C VAL A 134 19.38 9.81 8.55
N SER A 135 18.90 8.58 8.37
CA SER A 135 19.25 7.70 7.26
C SER A 135 18.99 8.35 5.90
N VAL A 136 17.80 8.93 5.69
CA VAL A 136 17.44 9.63 4.44
C VAL A 136 18.39 10.80 4.16
N LEU A 137 18.71 11.61 5.18
CA LEU A 137 19.62 12.75 5.03
C LEU A 137 21.05 12.29 4.73
N THR A 138 21.51 11.21 5.37
CA THR A 138 22.84 10.64 5.15
C THR A 138 22.98 10.12 3.72
N ILE A 139 21.97 9.38 3.19
CA ILE A 139 21.96 8.89 1.80
C ILE A 139 22.08 10.05 0.80
N ILE A 140 21.34 11.13 1.03
CA ILE A 140 21.36 12.31 0.15
C ILE A 140 22.71 13.03 0.23
N SER A 141 23.30 13.17 1.43
CA SER A 141 24.57 13.86 1.64
C SER A 141 25.76 13.09 1.10
N ASP A 142 25.79 11.77 1.31
CA ASP A 142 26.87 10.90 0.85
C ASP A 142 26.82 10.67 -0.67
N GLY A 143 25.65 10.83 -1.27
CA GLY A 143 25.43 10.57 -2.69
C GLY A 143 25.59 9.11 -3.08
N ARG A 144 25.60 8.18 -2.10
CA ARG A 144 25.73 6.73 -2.26
C ARG A 144 24.93 6.02 -1.16
N LEU A 145 24.54 4.77 -1.44
CA LEU A 145 23.83 3.91 -0.47
C LEU A 145 24.85 3.17 0.42
N HIS A 146 24.51 3.01 1.69
CA HIS A 146 25.26 2.21 2.68
C HIS A 146 26.76 2.59 2.81
N VAL A 147 27.09 3.86 2.75
CA VAL A 147 28.45 4.36 2.98
C VAL A 147 28.67 4.66 4.46
N THR A 148 27.71 5.34 5.08
CA THR A 148 27.78 5.76 6.47
C THR A 148 26.63 5.14 7.25
N ASP A 149 26.92 4.58 8.41
CA ASP A 149 25.90 4.11 9.35
C ASP A 149 25.18 5.34 9.95
N PRO A 150 23.86 5.47 9.76
CA PRO A 150 23.12 6.61 10.23
C PRO A 150 23.03 6.69 11.77
N GLU A 151 23.20 5.57 12.48
CA GLU A 151 23.14 5.54 13.95
C GLU A 151 24.46 5.95 14.59
N THR A 152 25.57 5.50 14.03
CA THR A 152 26.91 5.72 14.60
C THR A 152 27.70 6.80 13.90
N GLY A 153 27.31 7.22 12.68
CA GLY A 153 28.07 8.11 11.82
C GLY A 153 29.37 7.52 11.27
N ILE A 154 29.59 6.22 11.48
CA ILE A 154 30.81 5.52 11.04
C ILE A 154 30.59 5.04 9.58
N SER A 155 31.62 5.18 8.75
CA SER A 155 31.57 4.65 7.41
C SER A 155 31.75 3.12 7.44
N GLU A 156 30.66 2.38 7.29
CA GLU A 156 30.64 0.91 7.31
C GLU A 156 31.27 0.29 6.06
N GLY A 157 31.37 1.02 4.98
CA GLY A 157 31.83 0.49 3.71
C GLY A 157 31.01 -0.72 3.25
N TYR A 158 31.68 -1.68 2.59
CA TYR A 158 31.04 -2.88 2.05
C TYR A 158 30.78 -4.01 3.09
N SER A 159 30.90 -3.75 4.40
CA SER A 159 30.80 -4.77 5.46
C SER A 159 29.36 -5.21 5.78
N VAL A 160 28.35 -4.47 5.32
CA VAL A 160 26.94 -4.79 5.57
C VAL A 160 26.54 -6.06 4.82
N SER A 161 25.94 -7.01 5.53
CA SER A 161 25.45 -8.26 4.93
C SER A 161 24.36 -8.02 3.89
N LEU A 162 24.19 -8.93 2.92
CA LEU A 162 23.12 -8.86 1.91
C LEU A 162 21.74 -8.63 2.56
N LEU A 163 21.43 -9.38 3.60
CA LEU A 163 20.15 -9.29 4.31
C LEU A 163 19.95 -7.94 5.01
N GLY A 164 21.02 -7.27 5.42
CA GLY A 164 20.96 -5.92 6.00
C GLY A 164 20.78 -4.81 4.96
N ARG A 165 21.06 -5.11 3.66
CA ARG A 165 20.95 -4.14 2.58
C ARG A 165 19.60 -4.18 1.84
N ILE A 166 18.80 -5.23 2.04
CA ILE A 166 17.54 -5.41 1.30
C ILE A 166 16.42 -4.48 1.78
N PRO A 167 16.22 -4.19 3.09
CA PRO A 167 15.18 -3.24 3.50
C PRO A 167 15.58 -1.80 3.14
N GLU A 168 15.12 -1.33 1.99
CA GLU A 168 15.54 -0.06 1.38
C GLU A 168 14.47 1.04 1.43
N LEU A 169 13.58 1.00 2.44
CA LEU A 169 12.53 2.01 2.59
C LEU A 169 13.09 3.43 2.73
N ASP A 170 14.19 3.57 3.47
CA ASP A 170 14.85 4.86 3.69
C ASP A 170 15.41 5.43 2.39
N SER A 171 16.02 4.57 1.57
CA SER A 171 16.53 4.96 0.26
C SER A 171 15.41 5.33 -0.72
N PHE A 172 14.23 4.69 -0.60
CA PHE A 172 13.03 5.08 -1.34
C PHE A 172 12.56 6.48 -0.95
N TYR A 173 12.57 6.81 0.34
CA TYR A 173 12.25 8.17 0.80
C TYR A 173 13.30 9.19 0.35
N ALA A 174 14.58 8.82 0.38
CA ALA A 174 15.66 9.65 -0.15
C ALA A 174 15.46 9.95 -1.64
N MET A 175 15.06 8.94 -2.42
CA MET A 175 14.73 9.10 -3.84
C MET A 175 13.55 10.07 -4.04
N LEU A 176 12.48 9.91 -3.26
CA LEU A 176 11.33 10.82 -3.33
C LEU A 176 11.72 12.26 -2.94
N ALA A 177 12.51 12.45 -1.87
CA ALA A 177 12.99 13.76 -1.45
C ALA A 177 13.85 14.40 -2.54
N TYR A 178 14.77 13.64 -3.14
CA TYR A 178 15.63 14.11 -4.24
C TYR A 178 14.82 14.51 -5.48
N LEU A 179 13.83 13.70 -5.89
CA LEU A 179 13.03 13.98 -7.08
C LEU A 179 12.08 15.17 -6.91
N THR A 180 11.62 15.42 -5.70
CA THR A 180 10.62 16.47 -5.43
C THR A 180 11.22 17.75 -4.88
N ASP A 181 12.49 17.74 -4.51
CA ASP A 181 13.20 18.81 -3.82
C ASP A 181 12.47 19.22 -2.52
N PHE A 182 11.80 18.28 -1.86
CA PHE A 182 11.12 18.53 -0.60
C PHE A 182 12.09 18.33 0.56
N LYS A 183 11.90 19.16 1.59
CA LYS A 183 12.55 18.90 2.88
C LYS A 183 12.11 17.52 3.36
N THR A 184 13.07 16.70 3.79
CA THR A 184 12.84 15.33 4.27
C THR A 184 11.73 15.27 5.33
N GLU A 185 11.68 16.24 6.23
CA GLU A 185 10.63 16.36 7.25
C GLU A 185 9.24 16.56 6.66
N ALA A 186 9.11 17.42 5.66
CA ALA A 186 7.83 17.65 5.00
C ALA A 186 7.35 16.42 4.21
N LEU A 187 8.28 15.67 3.62
CA LEU A 187 7.99 14.40 2.96
C LEU A 187 7.52 13.37 3.98
N MET A 188 8.34 13.08 4.99
CA MET A 188 8.11 11.96 5.91
C MET A 188 6.93 12.20 6.85
N TYR A 189 6.82 13.40 7.42
CA TYR A 189 5.79 13.67 8.44
C TYR A 189 4.46 14.17 7.88
N ARG A 190 4.38 14.48 6.59
CA ARG A 190 3.15 14.99 5.97
C ARG A 190 2.72 14.19 4.73
N ALA A 191 3.59 14.07 3.71
CA ALA A 191 3.18 13.43 2.47
C ALA A 191 3.04 11.90 2.60
N VAL A 192 4.03 11.23 3.21
CA VAL A 192 4.03 9.77 3.36
C VAL A 192 2.87 9.26 4.21
N PRO A 193 2.55 9.83 5.40
CA PRO A 193 1.37 9.42 6.17
C PRO A 193 0.06 9.54 5.39
N VAL A 194 -0.11 10.59 4.58
CA VAL A 194 -1.28 10.72 3.69
C VAL A 194 -1.32 9.61 2.63
N ILE A 195 -0.17 9.29 2.03
CA ILE A 195 -0.06 8.20 1.05
C ILE A 195 -0.46 6.87 1.71
N VAL A 196 0.11 6.54 2.86
CA VAL A 196 -0.18 5.30 3.60
C VAL A 196 -1.65 5.24 4.03
N LEU A 197 -2.21 6.36 4.50
CA LEU A 197 -3.62 6.46 4.86
C LEU A 197 -4.52 6.16 3.65
N LEU A 198 -4.23 6.73 2.48
CA LEU A 198 -4.99 6.46 1.26
C LEU A 198 -4.92 4.99 0.82
N PHE A 199 -3.74 4.37 0.89
CA PHE A 199 -3.59 2.94 0.59
C PHE A 199 -4.29 2.05 1.61
N SER A 200 -4.31 2.42 2.89
CA SER A 200 -5.08 1.70 3.91
C SER A 200 -6.58 1.75 3.63
N TYR A 201 -7.10 2.92 3.25
CA TYR A 201 -8.50 3.04 2.81
C TYR A 201 -8.82 2.21 1.56
N MET A 202 -7.87 2.09 0.63
CA MET A 202 -8.02 1.20 -0.52
C MET A 202 -8.08 -0.28 -0.07
N ALA A 203 -7.20 -0.71 0.84
CA ALA A 203 -7.20 -2.07 1.38
C ALA A 203 -8.50 -2.40 2.14
N TYR A 204 -8.97 -1.50 3.01
CA TYR A 204 -10.27 -1.67 3.67
C TYR A 204 -11.45 -1.58 2.68
N GLY A 205 -11.32 -0.80 1.61
CA GLY A 205 -12.29 -0.73 0.54
C GLY A 205 -12.50 -2.05 -0.18
N LEU A 206 -11.45 -2.86 -0.34
CA LEU A 206 -11.55 -4.22 -0.90
C LEU A 206 -12.39 -5.13 -0.01
N TRP A 207 -12.22 -5.04 1.30
CA TRP A 207 -13.05 -5.75 2.26
C TRP A 207 -14.50 -5.28 2.24
N ALA A 208 -14.71 -3.96 2.15
CA ALA A 208 -16.06 -3.41 2.00
C ALA A 208 -16.76 -3.91 0.74
N ASP A 209 -16.03 -4.05 -0.37
CA ASP A 209 -16.57 -4.58 -1.63
C ASP A 209 -16.91 -6.08 -1.55
N LEU A 210 -16.25 -6.83 -0.65
CA LEU A 210 -16.58 -8.23 -0.38
C LEU A 210 -17.79 -8.39 0.56
N LEU A 211 -17.89 -7.51 1.56
CA LEU A 211 -18.88 -7.62 2.63
C LEU A 211 -20.20 -6.94 2.28
N CYS A 212 -20.18 -5.98 1.36
CA CYS A 212 -21.35 -5.18 1.00
C CYS A 212 -21.81 -5.51 -0.41
N ASP A 213 -23.12 -5.72 -0.57
CA ASP A 213 -23.73 -5.93 -1.88
C ASP A 213 -23.61 -4.69 -2.77
N LYS A 214 -23.73 -4.88 -4.09
CA LYS A 214 -23.69 -3.77 -5.06
C LYS A 214 -24.98 -2.94 -5.11
N THR A 215 -25.91 -3.17 -4.20
CA THR A 215 -27.14 -2.41 -4.03
C THR A 215 -26.88 -1.03 -3.43
N ASP A 216 -27.87 -0.14 -3.46
CA ASP A 216 -27.74 1.18 -2.83
C ASP A 216 -27.61 1.07 -1.31
N ASP A 217 -28.20 0.07 -0.66
CA ASP A 217 -27.95 -0.23 0.75
C ASP A 217 -26.50 -0.68 0.99
N GLY A 218 -25.94 -1.49 0.12
CA GLY A 218 -24.53 -1.89 0.19
C GLY A 218 -23.59 -0.70 0.03
N LYS A 219 -23.85 0.24 -0.90
CA LYS A 219 -23.07 1.48 -1.03
C LYS A 219 -23.13 2.33 0.24
N ARG A 220 -24.30 2.38 0.89
CA ARG A 220 -24.50 3.06 2.18
C ARG A 220 -23.66 2.41 3.29
N LYS A 221 -23.70 1.06 3.42
CA LYS A 221 -22.92 0.30 4.39
C LYS A 221 -21.41 0.52 4.19
N LYS A 222 -20.94 0.49 2.95
CA LYS A 222 -19.55 0.80 2.61
C LYS A 222 -19.16 2.20 3.05
N SER A 223 -20.02 3.20 2.83
CA SER A 223 -19.75 4.58 3.25
C SER A 223 -19.73 4.71 4.78
N ILE A 224 -20.60 4.01 5.49
CA ILE A 224 -20.58 3.95 6.96
C ILE A 224 -19.27 3.37 7.47
N LEU A 225 -18.78 2.27 6.85
CA LEU A 225 -17.49 1.66 7.22
C LEU A 225 -16.34 2.67 7.11
N TYR A 226 -16.29 3.46 6.03
CA TYR A 226 -15.28 4.50 5.88
C TYR A 226 -15.38 5.60 6.94
N VAL A 227 -16.59 6.00 7.31
CA VAL A 227 -16.80 6.97 8.40
C VAL A 227 -16.30 6.41 9.73
N VAL A 228 -16.62 5.14 10.04
CA VAL A 228 -16.19 4.48 11.28
C VAL A 228 -14.66 4.38 11.33
N ILE A 229 -14.02 3.92 10.26
CA ILE A 229 -12.55 3.84 10.18
C ILE A 229 -11.94 5.24 10.38
N GLY A 230 -12.50 6.25 9.74
CA GLY A 230 -12.02 7.61 9.87
C GLY A 230 -12.21 8.17 11.27
N ALA A 231 -13.32 7.90 11.92
CA ALA A 231 -13.54 8.28 13.31
C ALA A 231 -12.56 7.60 14.27
N LEU A 232 -12.29 6.31 14.07
CA LEU A 232 -11.29 5.57 14.86
C LEU A 232 -9.88 6.16 14.68
N ASN A 233 -9.49 6.52 13.46
CA ASN A 233 -8.21 7.17 13.18
C ASN A 233 -8.11 8.53 13.90
N ILE A 234 -9.15 9.35 13.84
CA ILE A 234 -9.18 10.65 14.49
C ILE A 234 -9.13 10.50 16.01
N CYS A 235 -9.97 9.65 16.59
CA CYS A 235 -9.98 9.40 18.03
C CYS A 235 -8.63 8.85 18.51
N GLY A 236 -8.03 7.91 17.77
CA GLY A 236 -6.72 7.38 18.09
C GLY A 236 -5.61 8.43 17.99
N SER A 237 -5.69 9.32 16.99
CA SER A 237 -4.77 10.43 16.86
C SER A 237 -4.83 11.39 18.07
N ILE A 238 -6.03 11.71 18.54
CA ILE A 238 -6.23 12.60 19.69
C ILE A 238 -5.79 11.93 21.01
N SER A 239 -6.03 10.62 21.15
CA SER A 239 -5.66 9.89 22.37
C SER A 239 -4.15 9.63 22.50
N MET A 240 -3.37 9.95 21.46
CA MET A 240 -1.92 9.72 21.39
C MET A 240 -1.53 8.25 21.68
N SER A 241 -2.41 7.30 21.39
CA SER A 241 -2.19 5.89 21.70
C SER A 241 -2.65 4.96 20.58
N GLY A 242 -1.97 3.82 20.49
CA GLY A 242 -2.36 2.74 19.60
C GLY A 242 -2.00 2.95 18.13
N ILE A 243 -2.39 1.96 17.32
CA ILE A 243 -2.03 1.87 15.90
C ILE A 243 -2.57 3.06 15.09
N TYR A 244 -3.71 3.63 15.46
CA TYR A 244 -4.32 4.76 14.75
C TYR A 244 -3.52 6.06 14.91
N TYR A 245 -2.92 6.28 16.10
CA TYR A 245 -1.97 7.38 16.29
C TYR A 245 -0.76 7.22 15.37
N TYR A 246 -0.14 6.04 15.38
CA TYR A 246 1.02 5.76 14.54
C TYR A 246 0.69 5.86 13.06
N GLN A 247 -0.49 5.45 12.62
CA GLN A 247 -0.90 5.56 11.22
C GLN A 247 -1.01 7.02 10.77
N MET A 248 -1.48 7.90 11.62
CA MET A 248 -1.66 9.33 11.30
C MET A 248 -0.34 10.11 11.39
N HIS A 249 0.50 9.82 12.38
CA HIS A 249 1.67 10.64 12.70
C HIS A 249 3.00 9.97 12.34
N CYS A 250 3.06 8.66 12.33
CA CYS A 250 4.25 7.86 12.05
C CYS A 250 4.07 6.95 10.83
N GLY A 251 3.21 7.33 9.89
CA GLY A 251 2.91 6.53 8.69
C GLY A 251 4.11 6.23 7.80
N PHE A 252 5.23 6.92 8.00
CA PHE A 252 6.51 6.66 7.34
C PHE A 252 7.27 5.45 7.92
N ARG A 253 6.87 4.93 9.08
CA ARG A 253 7.53 3.78 9.70
C ARG A 253 7.13 2.48 9.03
N PRO A 254 8.08 1.57 8.78
CA PRO A 254 7.81 0.30 8.09
C PRO A 254 6.74 -0.53 8.79
N GLU A 255 6.74 -0.59 10.12
CA GLU A 255 5.75 -1.34 10.90
C GLU A 255 4.32 -0.80 10.65
N VAL A 256 4.17 0.51 10.58
CA VAL A 256 2.87 1.13 10.35
C VAL A 256 2.35 0.80 8.95
N ILE A 257 3.21 0.85 7.95
CA ILE A 257 2.86 0.48 6.57
C ILE A 257 2.42 -0.98 6.51
N ILE A 258 3.16 -1.88 7.16
CA ILE A 258 2.83 -3.31 7.22
C ILE A 258 1.44 -3.53 7.84
N PHE A 259 1.18 -2.98 9.01
CA PHE A 259 -0.08 -3.21 9.70
C PHE A 259 -1.27 -2.47 9.06
N SER A 260 -1.05 -1.30 8.46
CA SER A 260 -2.14 -0.50 7.88
C SER A 260 -2.54 -0.95 6.46
N VAL A 261 -1.59 -1.46 5.67
CA VAL A 261 -1.82 -1.77 4.26
C VAL A 261 -1.62 -3.25 3.97
N PHE A 262 -0.46 -3.81 4.32
CA PHE A 262 -0.10 -5.18 3.92
C PHE A 262 -0.93 -6.24 4.64
N VAL A 263 -1.13 -6.11 5.95
CA VAL A 263 -1.92 -7.06 6.75
C VAL A 263 -3.36 -7.18 6.23
N PRO A 264 -4.15 -6.10 6.11
CA PRO A 264 -5.52 -6.21 5.60
C PRO A 264 -5.56 -6.66 4.13
N TYR A 265 -4.57 -6.30 3.32
CA TYR A 265 -4.51 -6.74 1.93
C TYR A 265 -4.15 -8.23 1.81
N THR A 266 -3.19 -8.72 2.61
CA THR A 266 -2.84 -10.15 2.67
C THR A 266 -4.04 -11.00 3.07
N ALA A 267 -4.76 -10.60 4.12
CA ALA A 267 -5.96 -11.29 4.56
C ALA A 267 -7.03 -11.34 3.45
N TYR A 268 -7.22 -10.23 2.72
CA TYR A 268 -8.11 -10.17 1.56
C TYR A 268 -7.70 -11.15 0.45
N LEU A 269 -6.41 -11.21 0.10
CA LEU A 269 -5.89 -12.12 -0.91
C LEU A 269 -6.08 -13.59 -0.49
N CYS A 270 -5.77 -13.92 0.76
CA CYS A 270 -6.00 -15.27 1.30
C CYS A 270 -7.47 -15.66 1.21
N TYR A 271 -8.38 -14.76 1.60
CA TYR A 271 -9.81 -15.01 1.47
C TYR A 271 -10.20 -15.34 0.02
N ARG A 272 -9.75 -14.57 -0.96
CA ARG A 272 -10.04 -14.80 -2.37
C ARG A 272 -9.43 -16.08 -2.92
N ILE A 273 -8.20 -16.43 -2.51
CA ILE A 273 -7.54 -17.66 -2.93
C ILE A 273 -8.35 -18.89 -2.47
N PHE A 274 -8.76 -18.92 -1.21
CA PHE A 274 -9.38 -20.12 -0.66
C PHE A 274 -10.88 -20.20 -0.94
N ARG A 275 -11.60 -19.08 -0.90
CA ARG A 275 -13.05 -19.06 -1.12
C ARG A 275 -13.42 -18.95 -2.60
N ASP A 276 -12.81 -18.01 -3.32
CA ASP A 276 -13.16 -17.74 -4.72
C ASP A 276 -12.31 -18.56 -5.69
N LYS A 277 -11.31 -19.30 -5.19
CA LYS A 277 -10.32 -20.08 -5.97
C LYS A 277 -9.63 -19.25 -7.06
N ASP A 278 -9.34 -18.00 -6.74
CA ASP A 278 -8.71 -17.07 -7.66
C ASP A 278 -7.18 -17.22 -7.65
N HIS A 279 -6.66 -17.97 -8.63
CA HIS A 279 -5.22 -18.23 -8.73
C HIS A 279 -4.38 -16.99 -9.03
N VAL A 280 -4.95 -15.93 -9.57
CA VAL A 280 -4.22 -14.68 -9.81
C VAL A 280 -3.82 -14.03 -8.48
N CYS A 281 -4.65 -14.17 -7.46
CA CYS A 281 -4.35 -13.67 -6.12
C CYS A 281 -3.11 -14.33 -5.49
N VAL A 282 -2.69 -15.52 -5.94
CA VAL A 282 -1.44 -16.15 -5.50
C VAL A 282 -0.23 -15.33 -5.96
N ALA A 283 -0.23 -14.85 -7.19
CA ALA A 283 0.85 -14.01 -7.71
C ALA A 283 0.90 -12.66 -6.98
N TYR A 284 -0.26 -12.08 -6.67
CA TYR A 284 -0.32 -10.85 -5.86
C TYR A 284 0.12 -11.09 -4.42
N LEU A 285 -0.19 -12.24 -3.85
CA LEU A 285 0.29 -12.62 -2.52
C LEU A 285 1.82 -12.74 -2.50
N ILE A 286 2.42 -13.38 -3.49
CA ILE A 286 3.89 -13.47 -3.64
C ILE A 286 4.49 -12.07 -3.75
N LEU A 287 3.93 -11.19 -4.59
CA LEU A 287 4.37 -9.81 -4.72
C LEU A 287 4.29 -9.07 -3.37
N THR A 288 3.20 -9.27 -2.62
CA THR A 288 3.00 -8.68 -1.30
C THR A 288 4.08 -9.12 -0.31
N TYR A 289 4.44 -10.41 -0.29
CA TYR A 289 5.51 -10.94 0.55
C TYR A 289 6.88 -10.36 0.19
N ILE A 290 7.21 -10.34 -1.10
CA ILE A 290 8.47 -9.74 -1.57
C ILE A 290 8.54 -8.28 -1.15
N THR A 291 7.47 -7.51 -1.40
CA THR A 291 7.43 -6.08 -1.04
C THR A 291 7.54 -5.87 0.47
N SER A 292 6.87 -6.68 1.29
CA SER A 292 6.96 -6.56 2.75
C SER A 292 8.38 -6.79 3.27
N PHE A 293 9.09 -7.72 2.64
CA PHE A 293 10.50 -7.96 2.92
C PHE A 293 11.37 -6.75 2.54
N CYS A 294 11.15 -6.16 1.37
CA CYS A 294 11.84 -4.96 0.91
C CYS A 294 11.57 -3.73 1.82
N VAL A 295 10.35 -3.62 2.36
CA VAL A 295 9.94 -2.47 3.20
C VAL A 295 10.40 -2.59 4.64
N ALA A 296 10.31 -3.78 5.24
CA ALA A 296 10.47 -3.94 6.69
C ALA A 296 11.34 -5.15 7.10
N GLY A 297 11.93 -5.85 6.14
CA GLY A 297 12.76 -7.02 6.39
C GLY A 297 11.98 -8.24 6.89
N VAL A 298 12.72 -9.23 7.41
CA VAL A 298 12.15 -10.53 7.83
C VAL A 298 11.24 -10.37 9.05
N ILE A 299 11.73 -9.78 10.12
CA ILE A 299 11.05 -9.79 11.42
C ILE A 299 9.80 -8.91 11.40
N ARG A 300 9.92 -7.69 10.90
CA ARG A 300 8.86 -6.68 10.95
C ARG A 300 7.91 -6.76 9.74
N GLY A 301 8.38 -7.30 8.60
CA GLY A 301 7.61 -7.44 7.37
C GLY A 301 7.04 -8.83 7.16
N PHE A 302 7.91 -9.81 7.03
CA PHE A 302 7.54 -11.15 6.55
C PHE A 302 6.78 -11.98 7.60
N ILE A 303 7.23 -11.97 8.87
CA ILE A 303 6.59 -12.76 9.95
C ILE A 303 5.13 -12.36 10.19
N PRO A 304 4.75 -11.08 10.31
CA PRO A 304 3.36 -10.68 10.47
C PRO A 304 2.46 -11.16 9.32
N LEU A 305 2.96 -11.14 8.08
CA LEU A 305 2.19 -11.60 6.93
C LEU A 305 1.96 -13.13 6.95
N ILE A 306 2.97 -13.91 7.34
CA ILE A 306 2.78 -15.35 7.53
C ILE A 306 1.71 -15.62 8.58
N ALA A 307 1.78 -14.96 9.74
CA ALA A 307 0.80 -15.12 10.79
C ALA A 307 -0.62 -14.80 10.30
N VAL A 308 -0.79 -13.68 9.61
CA VAL A 308 -2.08 -13.28 9.03
C VAL A 308 -2.56 -14.27 7.98
N SER A 309 -1.68 -14.78 7.11
CA SER A 309 -2.05 -15.76 6.09
C SER A 309 -2.55 -17.07 6.73
N VAL A 310 -1.87 -17.56 7.77
CA VAL A 310 -2.28 -18.75 8.51
C VAL A 310 -3.63 -18.54 9.17
N ILE A 311 -3.79 -17.43 9.92
CA ILE A 311 -5.05 -17.11 10.62
C ILE A 311 -6.19 -16.97 9.62
N SER A 312 -6.01 -16.21 8.53
CA SER A 312 -7.04 -15.99 7.52
C SER A 312 -7.46 -17.29 6.85
N THR A 313 -6.49 -18.15 6.54
CA THR A 313 -6.74 -19.48 5.96
C THR A 313 -7.53 -20.36 6.91
N MET A 314 -7.16 -20.40 8.20
CA MET A 314 -7.88 -21.14 9.23
C MET A 314 -9.33 -20.66 9.38
N ILE A 315 -9.56 -19.34 9.37
CA ILE A 315 -10.92 -18.77 9.46
C ILE A 315 -11.78 -19.21 8.26
N VAL A 316 -11.24 -19.19 7.04
CA VAL A 316 -11.99 -19.60 5.84
C VAL A 316 -12.31 -21.10 5.89
N ILE A 317 -11.33 -21.94 6.22
CA ILE A 317 -11.52 -23.41 6.33
C ILE A 317 -12.55 -23.73 7.43
N TRP A 318 -12.44 -23.06 8.60
CA TRP A 318 -13.40 -23.21 9.70
C TRP A 318 -14.81 -22.81 9.26
N GLY A 319 -14.97 -21.68 8.57
CA GLY A 319 -16.25 -21.23 8.02
C GLY A 319 -16.89 -22.25 7.08
N ASP A 320 -16.10 -22.85 6.19
CA ASP A 320 -16.56 -23.89 5.26
C ASP A 320 -16.97 -25.18 6.00
N LEU A 321 -16.21 -25.59 7.00
CA LEU A 321 -16.53 -26.75 7.83
C LEU A 321 -17.79 -26.52 8.65
N ALA A 322 -17.92 -25.37 9.30
CA ALA A 322 -19.08 -25.00 10.08
C ALA A 322 -20.36 -24.95 9.22
N HIS A 323 -20.25 -24.49 7.99
CA HIS A 323 -21.35 -24.52 7.02
C HIS A 323 -21.72 -25.95 6.60
N LYS A 324 -20.73 -26.81 6.32
CA LYS A 324 -20.97 -28.23 5.97
C LYS A 324 -21.61 -29.03 7.09
N HIS A 325 -21.26 -28.74 8.36
CA HIS A 325 -21.82 -29.41 9.52
C HIS A 325 -23.12 -28.76 10.05
N GLY A 326 -23.66 -27.75 9.35
CA GLY A 326 -24.94 -27.11 9.72
C GLY A 326 -24.90 -26.29 11.00
N TRP A 327 -23.70 -26.01 11.54
CA TRP A 327 -23.51 -25.18 12.75
C TRP A 327 -23.84 -23.71 12.49
N ILE A 328 -23.67 -23.26 11.25
CA ILE A 328 -24.12 -21.92 10.82
C ILE A 328 -25.35 -22.16 9.95
N ARG A 329 -26.53 -21.84 10.47
CA ARG A 329 -27.77 -21.82 9.69
C ARG A 329 -27.61 -20.82 8.54
N ASN A 330 -27.96 -21.24 7.33
CA ASN A 330 -28.16 -20.31 6.23
C ASN A 330 -29.16 -19.24 6.68
N VAL A 331 -28.68 -18.06 6.99
CA VAL A 331 -29.50 -16.86 6.93
C VAL A 331 -29.81 -16.72 5.44
N LYS A 332 -30.87 -17.37 4.98
CA LYS A 332 -31.43 -17.12 3.65
C LYS A 332 -31.65 -15.63 3.58
N THR A 333 -30.80 -14.92 2.84
CA THR A 333 -31.15 -13.62 2.30
C THR A 333 -32.54 -13.79 1.70
N GLY A 334 -33.51 -13.08 2.29
CA GLY A 334 -34.91 -13.19 1.88
C GLY A 334 -35.11 -12.81 0.43
N GLU A 335 -34.96 -13.79 -0.43
CA GLU A 335 -35.63 -13.84 -1.72
C GLU A 335 -36.99 -14.51 -1.48
N GLY A 336 -37.99 -13.68 -1.31
CA GLY A 336 -39.33 -14.20 -1.18
C GLY A 336 -40.32 -13.17 -0.66
N ARG A 337 -40.63 -12.14 -1.45
CA ARG A 337 -42.01 -11.67 -1.77
C ARG A 337 -41.97 -10.30 -2.37
#